data_65c0b2c4a3a2805d6fc7702209c5e288
#
_entry.id   65c0b2c4a3a2805d6fc7702209c5e288
#
_cell.length_a   1.000
_cell.length_b   1.000
_cell.length_c   1.000
_cell.angle_alpha   90.00
_cell.angle_beta   90.00
_cell.angle_gamma   90.00
#
_symmetry.space_group_name_H-M   'P 1'
#
loop_
_entity.id
_entity.type
_entity.pdbx_description
1 polymer ?
#
loop_
_entity_poly.entity_id
_entity_poly.type
_entity_poly.pdbx_seq_one_letter_code
_entity_poly.pdbx_strand_id
1 'polypeptide(L)'
;TLLGYFRTFIEHFEKRVGVNREKGTAQSYRYACNCVAAFIQEKYKLSDVPFTALNRSFIDNYDLYLRTERRFALGTIVLLVTRLNTIVGEAIAEGIITADPFAGYEAEHPEREQKYLTAAELQRLMTTPLHDPKLYHIRDLFLFSCYTGIPYGDMCRLTTEDLEVAEDGEVWIKTARKKTKIDYEVPLLDIPLLILDKYRDMAPEGKLLPMYSNNELNRTLKRIAAICGIE
;
A
#
# COMPACT_ATOMS: atom_id res chain seq x y z
N THR A 1 22.23 -16.66 -13.16
CA THR A 1 21.26 -17.36 -12.29
C THR A 1 20.09 -16.47 -11.96
N LEU A 2 18.94 -17.05 -11.63
CA LEU A 2 17.69 -16.33 -11.34
C LEU A 2 17.82 -15.41 -10.13
N LEU A 3 18.24 -15.95 -8.99
CA LEU A 3 18.34 -15.14 -7.76
C LEU A 3 19.47 -14.12 -7.82
N GLY A 4 20.57 -14.44 -8.49
CA GLY A 4 21.66 -13.50 -8.74
C GLY A 4 21.15 -12.28 -9.51
N TYR A 5 20.45 -12.50 -10.62
CA TYR A 5 19.83 -11.44 -11.44
C TYR A 5 18.76 -10.66 -10.66
N PHE A 6 17.90 -11.36 -9.93
CA PHE A 6 16.85 -10.73 -9.13
C PHE A 6 17.43 -9.77 -8.08
N ARG A 7 18.53 -10.15 -7.40
CA ARG A 7 19.22 -9.30 -6.42
C ARG A 7 19.81 -8.06 -7.08
N THR A 8 20.49 -8.22 -8.23
CA THR A 8 21.03 -7.09 -9.01
C THR A 8 19.91 -6.13 -9.44
N PHE A 9 18.76 -6.65 -9.89
CA PHE A 9 17.60 -5.83 -10.21
C PHE A 9 17.12 -5.03 -9.00
N ILE A 10 17.02 -5.68 -7.81
CA ILE A 10 16.61 -5.00 -6.57
C ILE A 10 17.60 -3.87 -6.22
N GLU A 11 18.90 -4.11 -6.29
CA GLU A 11 19.92 -3.09 -6.02
C GLU A 11 19.79 -1.88 -6.96
N HIS A 12 19.57 -2.11 -8.25
CA HIS A 12 19.33 -1.04 -9.21
C HIS A 12 18.01 -0.31 -8.95
N PHE A 13 16.95 -1.05 -8.57
CA PHE A 13 15.66 -0.46 -8.23
C PHE A 13 15.78 0.43 -6.98
N GLU A 14 16.53 0.02 -5.97
CA GLU A 14 16.72 0.73 -4.72
C GLU A 14 17.48 2.04 -4.88
N LYS A 15 18.46 2.10 -5.77
CA LYS A 15 19.16 3.35 -6.12
C LYS A 15 18.22 4.43 -6.68
N ARG A 16 17.03 4.02 -7.17
CA ARG A 16 16.00 4.91 -7.74
C ARG A 16 14.89 5.26 -6.75
N VAL A 17 14.94 4.71 -5.52
CA VAL A 17 13.97 5.04 -4.46
C VAL A 17 14.15 6.48 -4.02
N GLY A 18 13.04 7.23 -3.96
CA GLY A 18 13.05 8.67 -3.68
C GLY A 18 13.23 9.56 -4.92
N VAL A 19 13.67 8.98 -6.06
CA VAL A 19 13.73 9.70 -7.36
C VAL A 19 12.44 9.44 -8.15
N ASN A 20 12.24 8.20 -8.58
CA ASN A 20 11.08 7.78 -9.38
C ASN A 20 10.53 6.40 -8.98
N ARG A 21 10.95 5.87 -7.86
CA ARG A 21 10.50 4.57 -7.30
C ARG A 21 10.14 4.71 -5.83
N GLU A 22 9.17 3.94 -5.39
CA GLU A 22 8.70 3.93 -4.01
C GLU A 22 9.37 2.82 -3.19
N LYS A 23 9.70 3.13 -1.92
CA LYS A 23 10.32 2.20 -0.97
C LYS A 23 9.49 0.92 -0.77
N GLY A 24 8.14 1.05 -0.71
CA GLY A 24 7.24 -0.10 -0.56
C GLY A 24 7.32 -1.07 -1.74
N THR A 25 7.54 -0.57 -2.96
CA THR A 25 7.73 -1.42 -4.13
C THR A 25 9.06 -2.18 -4.05
N ALA A 26 10.15 -1.54 -3.64
CA ALA A 26 11.44 -2.22 -3.42
C ALA A 26 11.31 -3.33 -2.37
N GLN A 27 10.62 -3.07 -1.25
CA GLN A 27 10.34 -4.09 -0.23
C GLN A 27 9.54 -5.27 -0.78
N SER A 28 8.57 -5.04 -1.67
CA SER A 28 7.81 -6.12 -2.30
C SER A 28 8.67 -7.01 -3.21
N TYR A 29 9.64 -6.44 -3.92
CA TYR A 29 10.61 -7.22 -4.71
C TYR A 29 11.55 -8.04 -3.82
N ARG A 30 12.06 -7.47 -2.72
CA ARG A 30 12.86 -8.23 -1.75
C ARG A 30 12.08 -9.40 -1.16
N TYR A 31 10.83 -9.18 -0.79
CA TYR A 31 9.97 -10.24 -0.26
C TYR A 31 9.75 -11.34 -1.29
N ALA A 32 9.47 -10.99 -2.55
CA ALA A 32 9.32 -11.95 -3.63
C ALA A 32 10.62 -12.75 -3.89
N CYS A 33 11.79 -12.08 -3.92
CA CYS A 33 13.07 -12.75 -4.06
C CYS A 33 13.32 -13.78 -2.96
N ASN A 34 13.01 -13.43 -1.70
CA ASN A 34 13.13 -14.33 -0.56
C ASN A 34 12.18 -15.54 -0.67
N CYS A 35 10.94 -15.33 -1.15
CA CYS A 35 9.99 -16.42 -1.35
C CYS A 35 10.45 -17.38 -2.48
N VAL A 36 10.99 -16.85 -3.58
CA VAL A 36 11.57 -17.67 -4.66
C VAL A 36 12.80 -18.45 -4.17
N ALA A 37 13.67 -17.81 -3.37
CA ALA A 37 14.84 -18.48 -2.78
C ALA A 37 14.44 -19.63 -1.85
N ALA A 38 13.42 -19.41 -1.00
CA ALA A 38 12.89 -20.45 -0.12
C ALA A 38 12.31 -21.62 -0.94
N PHE A 39 11.53 -21.33 -1.98
CA PHE A 39 11.00 -22.34 -2.90
C PHE A 39 12.11 -23.19 -3.55
N ILE A 40 13.14 -22.54 -4.10
CA ILE A 40 14.28 -23.23 -4.73
C ILE A 40 14.99 -24.12 -3.71
N GLN A 41 15.24 -23.60 -2.51
CA GLN A 41 15.91 -24.35 -1.46
C GLN A 41 15.07 -25.53 -0.96
N GLU A 42 13.78 -25.32 -0.73
CA GLU A 42 12.90 -26.35 -0.16
C GLU A 42 12.54 -27.44 -1.19
N LYS A 43 12.26 -27.05 -2.44
CA LYS A 43 11.82 -27.97 -3.49
C LYS A 43 12.95 -28.68 -4.22
N TYR A 44 14.02 -27.92 -4.55
CA TYR A 44 15.11 -28.44 -5.37
C TYR A 44 16.40 -28.70 -4.59
N LYS A 45 16.48 -28.27 -3.31
CA LYS A 45 17.69 -28.37 -2.46
C LYS A 45 18.91 -27.62 -3.06
N LEU A 46 18.63 -26.55 -3.81
CA LEU A 46 19.62 -25.71 -4.46
C LEU A 46 19.63 -24.32 -3.83
N SER A 47 20.77 -23.62 -3.92
CA SER A 47 20.90 -22.23 -3.48
C SER A 47 20.42 -21.22 -4.55
N ASP A 48 20.40 -21.63 -5.82
CA ASP A 48 19.95 -20.83 -6.98
C ASP A 48 19.74 -21.76 -8.18
N VAL A 49 19.09 -21.25 -9.24
CA VAL A 49 18.88 -21.98 -10.49
C VAL A 49 19.31 -21.15 -11.70
N PRO A 50 19.80 -21.77 -12.79
CA PRO A 50 20.03 -21.05 -14.03
C PRO A 50 18.70 -20.68 -14.69
N PHE A 51 18.67 -19.63 -15.50
CA PHE A 51 17.47 -19.25 -16.24
C PHE A 51 16.95 -20.35 -17.19
N THR A 52 17.84 -21.23 -17.67
CA THR A 52 17.46 -22.38 -18.49
C THR A 52 16.59 -23.41 -17.75
N ALA A 53 16.57 -23.37 -16.42
CA ALA A 53 15.70 -24.24 -15.63
C ALA A 53 14.27 -23.65 -15.48
N LEU A 54 14.07 -22.40 -15.84
CA LEU A 54 12.75 -21.77 -15.80
C LEU A 54 11.94 -22.23 -17.02
N ASN A 55 10.90 -22.98 -16.73
CA ASN A 55 9.90 -23.41 -17.69
C ASN A 55 8.50 -23.29 -17.05
N ARG A 56 7.47 -23.59 -17.80
CA ARG A 56 6.09 -23.55 -17.29
C ARG A 56 5.91 -24.36 -16.01
N SER A 57 6.47 -25.56 -15.94
CA SER A 57 6.39 -26.43 -14.77
C SER A 57 7.02 -25.78 -13.52
N PHE A 58 8.11 -25.01 -13.68
CA PHE A 58 8.70 -24.26 -12.58
C PHE A 58 7.72 -23.23 -12.02
N ILE A 59 7.01 -22.49 -12.89
CA ILE A 59 6.01 -21.47 -12.49
C ILE A 59 4.82 -22.13 -11.79
N ASP A 60 4.28 -23.20 -12.35
CA ASP A 60 3.15 -23.95 -11.78
C ASP A 60 3.51 -24.54 -10.40
N ASN A 61 4.73 -25.09 -10.25
CA ASN A 61 5.23 -25.59 -8.97
C ASN A 61 5.44 -24.47 -7.94
N TYR A 62 5.87 -23.29 -8.38
CA TYR A 62 6.02 -22.14 -7.48
C TYR A 62 4.65 -21.65 -6.99
N ASP A 63 3.66 -21.52 -7.87
CA ASP A 63 2.29 -21.18 -7.49
C ASP A 63 1.71 -22.19 -6.51
N LEU A 64 1.84 -23.49 -6.82
CA LEU A 64 1.39 -24.56 -5.94
C LEU A 64 2.05 -24.49 -4.55
N TYR A 65 3.38 -24.28 -4.49
CA TYR A 65 4.13 -24.12 -3.25
C TYR A 65 3.59 -22.95 -2.40
N LEU A 66 3.31 -21.80 -3.02
CA LEU A 66 2.77 -20.65 -2.33
C LEU A 66 1.37 -20.94 -1.74
N ARG A 67 0.56 -21.76 -2.42
CA ARG A 67 -0.78 -22.14 -1.98
C ARG A 67 -0.76 -23.19 -0.88
N THR A 68 -0.01 -24.26 -1.06
CA THR A 68 -0.12 -25.47 -0.23
C THR A 68 0.86 -25.46 0.95
N GLU A 69 2.11 -25.11 0.73
CA GLU A 69 3.14 -25.15 1.76
C GLU A 69 3.23 -23.84 2.54
N ARG A 70 3.17 -22.68 1.83
CA ARG A 70 3.19 -21.36 2.47
C ARG A 70 1.80 -20.88 2.92
N ARG A 71 0.73 -21.44 2.35
CA ARG A 71 -0.67 -21.10 2.64
C ARG A 71 -0.96 -19.60 2.59
N PHE A 72 -0.38 -18.93 1.61
CA PHE A 72 -0.60 -17.50 1.44
C PHE A 72 -2.00 -17.20 0.90
N ALA A 73 -2.55 -16.05 1.30
CA ALA A 73 -3.77 -15.53 0.69
C ALA A 73 -3.55 -15.24 -0.80
N LEU A 74 -4.59 -15.45 -1.62
CA LEU A 74 -4.53 -15.33 -3.08
C LEU A 74 -3.95 -13.99 -3.55
N GLY A 75 -4.30 -12.86 -2.90
CA GLY A 75 -3.72 -11.56 -3.23
C GLY A 75 -2.21 -11.46 -3.01
N THR A 76 -1.66 -12.21 -2.03
CA THR A 76 -0.21 -12.31 -1.80
C THR A 76 0.45 -13.16 -2.88
N ILE A 77 -0.19 -14.28 -3.26
CA ILE A 77 0.30 -15.16 -4.34
C ILE A 77 0.41 -14.38 -5.64
N VAL A 78 -0.67 -13.68 -6.03
CA VAL A 78 -0.69 -12.82 -7.22
C VAL A 78 0.45 -11.78 -7.19
N LEU A 79 0.67 -11.12 -6.06
CA LEU A 79 1.77 -10.18 -5.91
C LEU A 79 3.12 -10.84 -6.16
N LEU A 80 3.39 -11.99 -5.53
CA LEU A 80 4.67 -12.69 -5.61
C LEU A 80 4.95 -13.22 -7.02
N VAL A 81 3.94 -13.82 -7.65
CA VAL A 81 4.03 -14.32 -9.03
C VAL A 81 4.22 -13.17 -10.01
N THR A 82 3.49 -12.05 -9.85
CA THR A 82 3.67 -10.85 -10.69
C THR A 82 5.09 -10.27 -10.56
N ARG A 83 5.67 -10.26 -9.35
CA ARG A 83 7.06 -9.80 -9.17
C ARG A 83 8.06 -10.71 -9.88
N LEU A 84 7.88 -12.02 -9.78
CA LEU A 84 8.73 -12.98 -10.52
C LEU A 84 8.55 -12.79 -12.04
N ASN A 85 7.32 -12.66 -12.52
CA ASN A 85 7.05 -12.41 -13.94
C ASN A 85 7.73 -11.11 -14.45
N THR A 86 7.74 -10.05 -13.65
CA THR A 86 8.47 -8.83 -14.00
C THR A 86 9.97 -9.09 -14.19
N ILE A 87 10.59 -9.86 -13.28
CA ILE A 87 12.03 -10.21 -13.38
C ILE A 87 12.33 -11.06 -14.62
N VAL A 88 11.45 -12.00 -14.91
CA VAL A 88 11.56 -12.84 -16.13
C VAL A 88 11.40 -11.99 -17.39
N GLY A 89 10.42 -11.07 -17.41
CA GLY A 89 10.21 -10.14 -18.51
C GLY A 89 11.43 -9.24 -18.80
N GLU A 90 12.08 -8.72 -17.74
CA GLU A 90 13.34 -7.97 -17.89
C GLU A 90 14.47 -8.86 -18.47
N ALA A 91 14.59 -10.09 -17.98
CA ALA A 91 15.59 -11.04 -18.51
C ALA A 91 15.34 -11.42 -19.98
N ILE A 92 14.07 -11.49 -20.41
CA ILE A 92 13.69 -11.66 -21.83
C ILE A 92 14.09 -10.41 -22.64
N ALA A 93 13.75 -9.22 -22.13
CA ALA A 93 14.07 -7.97 -22.81
C ALA A 93 15.58 -7.75 -22.97
N GLU A 94 16.40 -8.26 -22.05
CA GLU A 94 17.87 -8.24 -22.12
C GLU A 94 18.45 -9.42 -22.96
N GLY A 95 17.60 -10.31 -23.49
CA GLY A 95 18.03 -11.45 -24.31
C GLY A 95 18.70 -12.59 -23.52
N ILE A 96 18.57 -12.60 -22.19
CA ILE A 96 19.14 -13.66 -21.33
C ILE A 96 18.36 -14.97 -21.49
N ILE A 97 17.05 -14.88 -21.71
CA ILE A 97 16.17 -16.00 -22.05
C ILE A 97 15.35 -15.67 -23.28
N THR A 98 15.11 -16.68 -24.10
CA THR A 98 14.40 -16.54 -25.39
C THR A 98 12.97 -17.05 -25.35
N ALA A 99 12.63 -17.91 -24.39
CA ALA A 99 11.29 -18.46 -24.20
C ALA A 99 10.68 -17.94 -22.89
N ASP A 100 9.43 -17.49 -22.95
CA ASP A 100 8.72 -17.02 -21.77
C ASP A 100 8.16 -18.21 -20.97
N PRO A 101 8.66 -18.48 -19.74
CA PRO A 101 8.13 -19.54 -18.89
C PRO A 101 6.72 -19.25 -18.35
N PHE A 102 6.25 -18.00 -18.45
CA PHE A 102 4.90 -17.61 -18.10
C PHE A 102 3.90 -17.76 -19.25
N ALA A 103 4.36 -18.14 -20.45
CA ALA A 103 3.46 -18.34 -21.59
C ALA A 103 2.30 -19.28 -21.23
N GLY A 104 1.06 -18.79 -21.38
CA GLY A 104 -0.16 -19.49 -21.02
C GLY A 104 -0.41 -19.64 -19.50
N TYR A 105 0.38 -19.02 -18.62
CA TYR A 105 0.05 -18.94 -17.20
C TYR A 105 -1.03 -17.89 -16.96
N GLU A 106 -2.14 -18.29 -16.37
CA GLU A 106 -3.21 -17.40 -15.95
C GLU A 106 -3.24 -17.32 -14.43
N ALA A 107 -2.97 -16.12 -13.91
CA ALA A 107 -3.06 -15.89 -12.48
C ALA A 107 -4.53 -15.83 -12.07
N GLU A 108 -4.92 -16.64 -11.09
CA GLU A 108 -6.21 -16.50 -10.43
C GLU A 108 -6.22 -15.19 -9.63
N HIS A 109 -7.20 -14.34 -9.85
CA HIS A 109 -7.34 -13.08 -9.11
C HIS A 109 -8.41 -13.22 -8.02
N PRO A 110 -8.18 -12.66 -6.82
CA PRO A 110 -9.22 -12.63 -5.79
C PRO A 110 -10.39 -11.76 -6.27
N GLU A 111 -11.59 -12.27 -6.12
CA GLU A 111 -12.78 -11.43 -6.20
C GLU A 111 -12.70 -10.37 -5.10
N ARG A 112 -12.76 -9.11 -5.49
CA ARG A 112 -12.73 -7.98 -4.56
C ARG A 112 -14.10 -7.35 -4.52
N GLU A 113 -14.85 -7.62 -3.47
CA GLU A 113 -15.90 -6.70 -3.08
C GLU A 113 -15.28 -5.40 -2.57
N GLN A 114 -15.64 -4.29 -3.18
CA GLN A 114 -15.28 -2.98 -2.65
C GLN A 114 -16.14 -2.72 -1.41
N LYS A 115 -15.53 -2.83 -0.24
CA LYS A 115 -16.18 -2.45 1.03
C LYS A 115 -16.05 -0.95 1.22
N TYR A 116 -17.14 -0.32 1.54
CA TYR A 116 -17.24 1.10 1.88
C TYR A 116 -18.16 1.27 3.08
N LEU A 117 -18.00 2.34 3.83
CA LEU A 117 -18.90 2.69 4.90
C LEU A 117 -20.20 3.24 4.33
N THR A 118 -21.32 2.69 4.77
CA THR A 118 -22.64 3.27 4.50
C THR A 118 -22.80 4.57 5.30
N ALA A 119 -23.74 5.44 4.91
CA ALA A 119 -24.05 6.66 5.64
C ALA A 119 -24.42 6.38 7.12
N ALA A 120 -25.15 5.28 7.37
CA ALA A 120 -25.52 4.87 8.72
C ALA A 120 -24.31 4.42 9.55
N GLU A 121 -23.36 3.72 8.97
CA GLU A 121 -22.11 3.33 9.63
C GLU A 121 -21.21 4.52 9.90
N LEU A 122 -21.11 5.46 8.95
CA LEU A 122 -20.37 6.70 9.15
C LEU A 122 -20.99 7.52 10.29
N GLN A 123 -22.31 7.60 10.35
CA GLN A 123 -23.02 8.27 11.45
C GLN A 123 -22.76 7.58 12.79
N ARG A 124 -22.80 6.24 12.85
CA ARG A 124 -22.46 5.49 14.08
C ARG A 124 -21.01 5.75 14.50
N LEU A 125 -20.08 5.76 13.53
CA LEU A 125 -18.68 6.07 13.80
C LEU A 125 -18.53 7.46 14.43
N MET A 126 -19.24 8.46 13.93
CA MET A 126 -19.20 9.83 14.44
C MET A 126 -19.78 9.98 15.84
N THR A 127 -20.89 9.30 16.13
CA THR A 127 -21.71 9.53 17.34
C THR A 127 -21.40 8.57 18.50
N THR A 128 -20.75 7.41 18.22
CA THR A 128 -20.43 6.45 19.27
C THR A 128 -19.44 7.05 20.28
N PRO A 129 -19.78 7.07 21.59
CA PRO A 129 -18.86 7.53 22.61
C PRO A 129 -17.61 6.66 22.69
N LEU A 130 -16.44 7.28 22.70
CA LEU A 130 -15.17 6.62 22.91
C LEU A 130 -14.55 7.18 24.21
N HIS A 131 -14.02 6.33 25.08
CA HIS A 131 -13.51 6.78 26.40
C HIS A 131 -12.01 7.06 26.42
N ASP A 132 -11.30 6.71 25.34
CA ASP A 132 -9.86 6.88 25.19
C ASP A 132 -9.58 8.06 24.24
N PRO A 133 -8.86 9.11 24.67
CA PRO A 133 -8.51 10.26 23.82
C PRO A 133 -7.82 9.86 22.52
N LYS A 134 -7.03 8.79 22.53
CA LYS A 134 -6.37 8.26 21.33
C LYS A 134 -7.36 7.69 20.32
N LEU A 135 -8.40 7.02 20.78
CA LEU A 135 -9.45 6.51 19.90
C LEU A 135 -10.20 7.68 19.24
N TYR A 136 -10.52 8.73 20.00
CA TYR A 136 -11.12 9.95 19.44
C TYR A 136 -10.24 10.56 18.37
N HIS A 137 -8.96 10.75 18.67
CA HIS A 137 -8.03 11.36 17.71
C HIS A 137 -7.92 10.55 16.42
N ILE A 138 -7.75 9.24 16.52
CA ILE A 138 -7.63 8.37 15.32
C ILE A 138 -8.95 8.32 14.53
N ARG A 139 -10.10 8.36 15.21
CA ARG A 139 -11.40 8.51 14.57
C ARG A 139 -11.50 9.81 13.78
N ASP A 140 -11.10 10.92 14.37
CA ASP A 140 -11.17 12.23 13.74
C ASP A 140 -10.24 12.30 12.51
N LEU A 141 -9.03 11.76 12.58
CA LEU A 141 -8.14 11.62 11.40
C LEU A 141 -8.78 10.79 10.29
N PHE A 142 -9.47 9.73 10.64
CA PHE A 142 -10.17 8.91 9.65
C PHE A 142 -11.38 9.65 9.05
N LEU A 143 -12.17 10.36 9.86
CA LEU A 143 -13.26 11.21 9.39
C LEU A 143 -12.75 12.32 8.47
N PHE A 144 -11.63 12.95 8.82
CA PHE A 144 -10.99 13.92 7.94
C PHE A 144 -10.69 13.31 6.56
N SER A 145 -10.11 12.10 6.52
CA SER A 145 -9.88 11.39 5.26
C SER A 145 -11.18 11.04 4.52
N CYS A 146 -12.26 10.67 5.23
CA CYS A 146 -13.55 10.36 4.62
C CYS A 146 -14.19 11.57 3.94
N TYR A 147 -14.14 12.75 4.58
CA TYR A 147 -14.77 13.97 4.09
C TYR A 147 -13.93 14.73 3.05
N THR A 148 -12.62 14.51 3.02
CA THR A 148 -11.73 15.20 2.08
C THR A 148 -11.27 14.29 0.92
N GLY A 149 -11.36 12.96 1.06
CA GLY A 149 -10.77 12.02 0.12
C GLY A 149 -9.22 12.01 0.13
N ILE A 150 -8.59 12.77 1.04
CA ILE A 150 -7.13 12.85 1.14
C ILE A 150 -6.59 11.56 1.76
N PRO A 151 -5.71 10.82 1.07
CA PRO A 151 -5.16 9.59 1.61
C PRO A 151 -4.13 9.85 2.71
N TYR A 152 -3.96 8.86 3.61
CA TYR A 152 -3.02 8.92 4.73
C TYR A 152 -1.64 9.49 4.38
N GLY A 153 -1.05 9.02 3.27
CA GLY A 153 0.30 9.46 2.87
C GLY A 153 0.40 10.94 2.49
N ASP A 154 -0.71 11.54 2.06
CA ASP A 154 -0.81 12.95 1.73
C ASP A 154 -1.16 13.75 3.00
N MET A 155 -2.08 13.26 3.85
CA MET A 155 -2.38 13.87 5.16
C MET A 155 -1.12 14.07 6.02
N CYS A 156 -0.19 13.11 6.03
CA CYS A 156 1.08 13.22 6.77
C CYS A 156 1.97 14.38 6.30
N ARG A 157 1.71 14.93 5.10
CA ARG A 157 2.54 16.00 4.52
C ARG A 157 1.88 17.36 4.61
N LEU A 158 0.56 17.40 4.80
CA LEU A 158 -0.17 18.66 4.85
C LEU A 158 0.44 19.63 5.85
N THR A 159 0.60 20.86 5.38
CA THR A 159 1.15 21.98 6.11
C THR A 159 0.17 23.15 6.11
N THR A 160 0.42 24.15 6.93
CA THR A 160 -0.39 25.38 6.94
C THR A 160 -0.31 26.13 5.60
N GLU A 161 0.72 25.91 4.80
CA GLU A 161 0.90 26.50 3.47
C GLU A 161 -0.04 25.87 2.43
N ASP A 162 -0.53 24.64 2.68
CA ASP A 162 -1.51 23.99 1.81
C ASP A 162 -2.94 24.52 1.98
N LEU A 163 -3.20 25.38 3.00
CA LEU A 163 -4.51 26.01 3.23
C LEU A 163 -4.63 27.33 2.48
N GLU A 164 -5.71 27.50 1.75
CA GLU A 164 -6.06 28.75 1.08
C GLU A 164 -7.49 29.14 1.45
N VAL A 165 -7.70 30.41 1.75
CA VAL A 165 -9.03 30.99 1.97
C VAL A 165 -9.43 31.74 0.71
N ALA A 166 -10.50 31.32 0.07
CA ALA A 166 -11.03 31.95 -1.13
C ALA A 166 -11.74 33.29 -0.78
N GLU A 167 -12.04 34.11 -1.80
CA GLU A 167 -12.68 35.42 -1.63
C GLU A 167 -14.07 35.35 -0.99
N ASP A 168 -14.78 34.22 -1.16
CA ASP A 168 -16.09 33.93 -0.55
C ASP A 168 -15.99 33.40 0.89
N GLY A 169 -14.78 33.22 1.42
CA GLY A 169 -14.50 32.70 2.74
C GLY A 169 -14.43 31.17 2.82
N GLU A 170 -14.59 30.45 1.72
CA GLU A 170 -14.37 29.01 1.70
C GLU A 170 -12.90 28.67 1.90
N VAL A 171 -12.64 27.63 2.67
CA VAL A 171 -11.27 27.15 2.94
C VAL A 171 -10.99 25.92 2.07
N TRP A 172 -9.87 25.96 1.39
CA TRP A 172 -9.43 24.90 0.49
C TRP A 172 -8.08 24.33 0.92
N ILE A 173 -7.89 23.03 0.69
CA ILE A 173 -6.55 22.42 0.68
C ILE A 173 -6.09 22.30 -0.77
N LYS A 174 -4.95 22.92 -1.08
CA LYS A 174 -4.28 22.83 -2.39
C LYS A 174 -2.94 22.13 -2.20
N THR A 175 -2.77 20.96 -2.78
CA THR A 175 -1.57 20.15 -2.60
C THR A 175 -1.36 19.19 -3.77
N ALA A 176 -0.23 18.48 -3.79
CA ALA A 176 0.09 17.48 -4.82
C ALA A 176 0.05 16.07 -4.26
N ARG A 177 -0.49 15.13 -5.01
CA ARG A 177 -0.50 13.73 -4.63
C ARG A 177 0.91 13.17 -4.51
N LYS A 178 1.25 12.57 -3.37
CA LYS A 178 2.59 12.01 -3.12
C LYS A 178 3.02 11.00 -4.19
N LYS A 179 2.10 10.10 -4.57
CA LYS A 179 2.38 8.97 -5.46
C LYS A 179 2.51 9.38 -6.93
N THR A 180 1.65 10.27 -7.41
CA THR A 180 1.54 10.61 -8.83
C THR A 180 2.05 12.00 -9.17
N LYS A 181 2.32 12.84 -8.17
CA LYS A 181 2.71 14.26 -8.30
C LYS A 181 1.69 15.11 -9.06
N ILE A 182 0.44 14.70 -9.06
CA ILE A 182 -0.68 15.44 -9.65
C ILE A 182 -1.24 16.37 -8.60
N ASP A 183 -1.35 17.64 -8.93
CA ASP A 183 -1.97 18.66 -8.08
C ASP A 183 -3.48 18.40 -7.97
N TYR A 184 -4.02 18.66 -6.81
CA TYR A 184 -5.46 18.60 -6.55
C TYR A 184 -5.86 19.59 -5.47
N GLU A 185 -7.12 20.01 -5.53
CA GLU A 185 -7.73 20.96 -4.60
C GLU A 185 -8.96 20.32 -3.96
N VAL A 186 -9.15 20.54 -2.66
CA VAL A 186 -10.28 19.99 -1.90
C VAL A 186 -10.90 21.09 -1.05
N PRO A 187 -12.19 21.40 -1.24
CA PRO A 187 -12.91 22.30 -0.34
C PRO A 187 -13.09 21.63 1.02
N LEU A 188 -12.90 22.38 2.08
CA LEU A 188 -13.11 21.89 3.44
C LEU A 188 -14.54 22.18 3.89
N LEU A 189 -15.29 21.09 4.07
CA LEU A 189 -16.61 21.15 4.70
C LEU A 189 -16.49 21.34 6.21
N ASP A 190 -17.61 21.53 6.90
CA ASP A 190 -17.65 21.82 8.35
C ASP A 190 -16.86 20.82 9.20
N ILE A 191 -17.01 19.52 8.94
CA ILE A 191 -16.36 18.46 9.73
C ILE A 191 -14.83 18.51 9.64
N PRO A 192 -14.19 18.54 8.45
CA PRO A 192 -12.77 18.80 8.34
C PRO A 192 -12.29 20.07 9.03
N LEU A 193 -13.02 21.17 8.91
CA LEU A 193 -12.67 22.44 9.56
C LEU A 193 -12.68 22.32 11.08
N LEU A 194 -13.72 21.71 11.65
CA LEU A 194 -13.80 21.43 13.10
C LEU A 194 -12.65 20.54 13.59
N ILE A 195 -12.24 19.55 12.78
CA ILE A 195 -11.11 18.70 13.11
C ILE A 195 -9.80 19.49 13.10
N LEU A 196 -9.56 20.31 12.08
CA LEU A 196 -8.36 21.15 12.02
C LEU A 196 -8.29 22.12 13.20
N ASP A 197 -9.41 22.77 13.54
CA ASP A 197 -9.46 23.68 14.68
C ASP A 197 -9.18 22.96 16.01
N LYS A 198 -9.80 21.79 16.21
CA LYS A 198 -9.61 20.95 17.40
C LYS A 198 -8.16 20.54 17.65
N TYR A 199 -7.40 20.27 16.57
CA TYR A 199 -6.02 19.75 16.67
C TYR A 199 -4.95 20.79 16.35
N ARG A 200 -5.32 22.05 16.16
CA ARG A 200 -4.41 23.15 15.81
C ARG A 200 -3.17 23.22 16.71
N ASP A 201 -3.40 23.23 18.02
CA ASP A 201 -2.34 23.37 19.02
C ASP A 201 -1.59 22.06 19.33
N MET A 202 -2.10 20.94 18.81
CA MET A 202 -1.50 19.61 19.00
C MET A 202 -0.67 19.17 17.79
N ALA A 203 -0.84 19.82 16.66
CA ALA A 203 -0.08 19.53 15.46
C ALA A 203 1.39 19.95 15.60
N PRO A 204 2.36 19.18 15.11
CA PRO A 204 3.74 19.63 15.05
C PRO A 204 3.86 20.92 14.25
N GLU A 205 4.87 21.75 14.58
CA GLU A 205 5.09 23.03 13.91
C GLU A 205 5.04 22.90 12.38
N GLY A 206 4.26 23.77 11.75
CA GLY A 206 4.03 23.79 10.31
C GLY A 206 3.16 22.67 9.76
N LYS A 207 2.64 21.74 10.58
CA LYS A 207 1.74 20.67 10.16
C LYS A 207 0.29 20.97 10.44
N LEU A 208 -0.64 20.48 9.61
CA LEU A 208 -2.08 20.64 9.83
C LEU A 208 -2.63 19.65 10.84
N LEU A 209 -2.09 18.44 10.92
CA LEU A 209 -2.65 17.35 11.72
C LEU A 209 -1.54 16.59 12.49
N PRO A 210 -1.79 16.23 13.76
CA PRO A 210 -0.91 15.38 14.54
C PRO A 210 -1.13 13.91 14.16
N MET A 211 -0.31 13.37 13.24
CA MET A 211 -0.48 12.06 12.64
C MET A 211 0.13 10.92 13.47
N TYR A 212 -0.53 9.78 13.49
CA TYR A 212 0.02 8.50 13.94
C TYR A 212 0.65 7.72 12.80
N SER A 213 1.44 6.68 13.09
CA SER A 213 1.94 5.77 12.06
C SER A 213 0.78 5.03 11.37
N ASN A 214 0.95 4.67 10.10
CA ASN A 214 -0.08 3.96 9.34
C ASN A 214 -0.52 2.63 10.00
N ASN A 215 0.45 1.90 10.57
CA ASN A 215 0.15 0.64 11.27
C ASN A 215 -0.69 0.87 12.53
N GLU A 216 -0.36 1.92 13.30
CA GLU A 216 -1.09 2.27 14.50
C GLU A 216 -2.52 2.72 14.17
N LEU A 217 -2.66 3.59 13.17
CA LEU A 217 -3.96 4.08 12.70
C LEU A 217 -4.84 2.91 12.27
N ASN A 218 -4.36 2.03 11.38
CA ASN A 218 -5.13 0.90 10.88
C ASN A 218 -5.50 -0.10 11.99
N ARG A 219 -4.57 -0.39 12.93
CA ARG A 219 -4.86 -1.27 14.07
C ARG A 219 -5.94 -0.70 14.96
N THR A 220 -5.88 0.60 15.23
CA THR A 220 -6.82 1.27 16.12
C THR A 220 -8.17 1.47 15.46
N LEU A 221 -8.22 1.77 14.15
CA LEU A 221 -9.48 1.84 13.40
C LEU A 221 -10.27 0.54 13.45
N LYS A 222 -9.63 -0.62 13.39
CA LYS A 222 -10.31 -1.91 13.58
C LYS A 222 -10.96 -2.04 14.95
N ARG A 223 -10.30 -1.53 16.01
CA ARG A 223 -10.90 -1.49 17.36
C ARG A 223 -12.08 -0.55 17.43
N ILE A 224 -11.98 0.63 16.81
CA ILE A 224 -13.07 1.61 16.75
C ILE A 224 -14.25 1.02 15.99
N ALA A 225 -14.02 0.39 14.83
CA ALA A 225 -15.06 -0.29 14.05
C ALA A 225 -15.81 -1.33 14.89
N ALA A 226 -15.09 -2.18 15.63
CA ALA A 226 -15.70 -3.16 16.53
C ALA A 226 -16.55 -2.51 17.64
N ILE A 227 -16.10 -1.39 18.26
CA ILE A 227 -16.87 -0.64 19.25
C ILE A 227 -18.15 -0.04 18.64
N CYS A 228 -18.07 0.39 17.36
CA CYS A 228 -19.20 0.97 16.63
C CYS A 228 -20.14 -0.09 16.01
N GLY A 229 -19.85 -1.38 16.14
CA GLY A 229 -20.62 -2.45 15.48
C GLY A 229 -20.55 -2.38 13.95
N ILE A 230 -19.37 -2.04 13.40
CA ILE A 230 -19.09 -1.98 11.97
C ILE A 230 -18.18 -3.18 11.62
N GLU A 231 -18.57 -3.99 10.61
CA GLU A 231 -17.84 -5.19 10.16
C GLU A 231 -16.85 -4.91 9.02
#